data_0e28c6c27400316f3e6e492b8323304d
#
_entry.id   0e28c6c27400316f3e6e492b8323304d
#
_cell.length_a   1.000
_cell.length_b   1.000
_cell.length_c   1.000
_cell.angle_alpha   90.00
_cell.angle_beta   90.00
_cell.angle_gamma   90.00
#
_symmetry.space_group_name_H-M   'P 1'
#
loop_
_entity.id
_entity.type
_entity.pdbx_description
1 polymer ?
#
loop_
_entity_poly.entity_id
_entity_poly.type
_entity_poly.pdbx_seq_one_letter_code
_entity_poly.pdbx_strand_id
1 'polypeptide(L)'
;MKQYSYKTISKKVLGDLHTPVSIYLKVRDMYAQSALMESSDYHANENSLSFIALCPLASIGVNRNICTATYPDGHKEEQAINDEFSVEKVIKHFMEKFKVTGNDTKVCGLYGYTTFNAVKYFEPICIKESHDEQNDAPDLLYVLFKYIIVFNHFKNELTLVEMLGENENSTLNELEAAIENRNFSSYNFSLTAPEYSTITDEEHKANIRKGISHCMRGDVFQIVLSRRFIQPFAGDDFKVYRALRSVNPSPYLFYFDFGGYRIFGSSPETHCKIENGIAYIDPIAGTTRRTGDVRKDKELTETLLKDPKENAEHVMLVDLARNDLSRNCRQIGRASCRERV
;
A
#
# COMPACT_ATOMS: atom_id res chain seq x y z
N MET A 1 0.11 8.59 31.17
CA MET A 1 0.57 8.11 29.85
C MET A 1 1.03 9.34 29.08
N LYS A 2 2.24 9.35 28.48
CA LYS A 2 2.73 10.48 27.70
C LYS A 2 1.91 10.61 26.43
N GLN A 3 1.41 11.81 26.15
CA GLN A 3 0.66 12.13 24.93
C GLN A 3 1.50 13.08 24.07
N TYR A 4 1.56 12.80 22.78
CA TYR A 4 2.24 13.62 21.77
C TYR A 4 1.20 14.45 21.04
N SER A 5 1.27 15.78 21.19
CA SER A 5 0.32 16.70 20.56
C SER A 5 0.97 17.39 19.37
N TYR A 6 0.25 17.37 18.25
CA TYR A 6 0.66 18.02 17.01
C TYR A 6 -0.43 18.93 16.49
N LYS A 7 -0.02 20.05 15.92
CA LYS A 7 -0.87 20.93 15.15
C LYS A 7 -0.46 20.90 13.70
N THR A 8 -1.40 20.62 12.82
CA THR A 8 -1.13 20.67 11.39
C THR A 8 -1.20 22.09 10.86
N ILE A 9 -0.26 22.41 10.00
CA ILE A 9 -0.32 23.55 9.10
C ILE A 9 -0.27 23.04 7.68
N SER A 10 -0.90 23.74 6.76
CA SER A 10 -0.90 23.36 5.36
C SER A 10 -0.71 24.58 4.46
N LYS A 11 -0.09 24.35 3.30
CA LYS A 11 0.13 25.33 2.25
C LYS A 11 -0.25 24.71 0.90
N LYS A 12 -1.04 25.44 0.13
CA LYS A 12 -1.39 25.08 -1.24
C LYS A 12 -0.50 25.80 -2.23
N VAL A 13 0.03 25.05 -3.19
CA VAL A 13 0.86 25.56 -4.28
C VAL A 13 0.43 24.95 -5.61
N LEU A 14 0.76 25.61 -6.72
CA LEU A 14 0.48 25.05 -8.05
C LEU A 14 1.35 23.82 -8.30
N GLY A 15 0.74 22.77 -8.89
CA GLY A 15 1.38 21.51 -9.19
C GLY A 15 1.55 21.24 -10.70
N ASP A 16 1.20 22.18 -11.56
CA ASP A 16 1.15 22.03 -13.02
C ASP A 16 2.50 21.75 -13.68
N LEU A 17 3.62 22.16 -13.04
CA LEU A 17 4.98 21.89 -13.49
C LEU A 17 5.59 20.62 -12.83
N HIS A 18 4.82 19.89 -12.04
CA HIS A 18 5.30 18.77 -11.24
C HIS A 18 4.54 17.49 -11.54
N THR A 19 5.18 16.37 -11.22
CA THR A 19 4.55 15.06 -11.12
C THR A 19 4.93 14.43 -9.78
N PRO A 20 4.14 13.50 -9.22
CA PRO A 20 4.52 12.84 -7.97
C PRO A 20 5.92 12.23 -8.02
N VAL A 21 6.29 11.59 -9.14
CA VAL A 21 7.64 11.04 -9.35
C VAL A 21 8.71 12.13 -9.36
N SER A 22 8.46 13.28 -10.03
CA SER A 22 9.46 14.36 -10.08
C SER A 22 9.66 15.00 -8.72
N ILE A 23 8.60 15.17 -7.94
CA ILE A 23 8.68 15.64 -6.55
C ILE A 23 9.45 14.65 -5.70
N TYR A 24 9.09 13.37 -5.77
CA TYR A 24 9.73 12.32 -4.97
C TYR A 24 11.24 12.25 -5.23
N LEU A 25 11.69 12.33 -6.49
CA LEU A 25 13.11 12.37 -6.85
C LEU A 25 13.89 13.54 -6.23
N LYS A 26 13.21 14.65 -5.93
CA LYS A 26 13.83 15.85 -5.32
C LYS A 26 13.93 15.73 -3.79
N VAL A 27 13.01 14.99 -3.16
CA VAL A 27 12.88 14.98 -1.69
C VAL A 27 13.26 13.65 -1.04
N ARG A 28 13.36 12.54 -1.80
CA ARG A 28 13.59 11.20 -1.26
C ARG A 28 14.90 11.06 -0.48
N ASP A 29 15.95 11.77 -0.90
CA ASP A 29 17.27 11.69 -0.27
C ASP A 29 17.41 12.62 0.96
N MET A 30 16.36 13.39 1.29
CA MET A 30 16.38 14.30 2.43
C MET A 30 16.13 13.59 3.76
N TYR A 31 15.47 12.43 3.72
CA TYR A 31 15.03 11.70 4.92
C TYR A 31 15.32 10.21 4.79
N ALA A 32 15.57 9.56 5.95
CA ALA A 32 15.93 8.15 6.01
C ALA A 32 14.80 7.20 5.59
N GLN A 33 13.55 7.64 5.71
CA GLN A 33 12.38 6.88 5.31
C GLN A 33 11.38 7.79 4.61
N SER A 34 10.70 7.22 3.63
CA SER A 34 9.71 7.94 2.84
C SER A 34 8.72 6.99 2.18
N ALA A 35 7.60 7.53 1.72
CA ALA A 35 6.63 6.77 0.94
C ALA A 35 6.11 7.62 -0.21
N LEU A 36 5.91 6.98 -1.36
CA LEU A 36 5.19 7.51 -2.52
C LEU A 36 4.01 6.58 -2.81
N MET A 37 2.81 7.12 -2.87
CA MET A 37 1.61 6.42 -3.30
C MET A 37 0.96 7.22 -4.40
N GLU A 38 0.83 6.61 -5.58
CA GLU A 38 0.27 7.28 -6.75
C GLU A 38 -1.08 6.65 -7.13
N SER A 39 -2.01 7.49 -7.56
CA SER A 39 -3.19 7.04 -8.28
C SER A 39 -2.98 7.32 -9.77
N SER A 40 -3.14 6.28 -10.60
CA SER A 40 -3.13 6.43 -12.06
C SER A 40 -4.53 6.34 -12.66
N ASP A 41 -5.58 6.55 -11.87
CA ASP A 41 -6.94 6.55 -12.37
C ASP A 41 -7.19 7.79 -13.23
N TYR A 42 -7.04 7.61 -14.55
CA TYR A 42 -7.18 8.67 -15.57
C TYR A 42 -8.64 9.08 -15.84
N HIS A 43 -9.60 8.51 -15.14
CA HIS A 43 -11.03 8.82 -15.34
C HIS A 43 -11.45 10.09 -14.60
N ALA A 44 -10.65 11.18 -14.67
CA ALA A 44 -11.04 12.55 -14.31
C ALA A 44 -11.93 12.68 -13.05
N ASN A 45 -11.76 11.80 -12.07
CA ASN A 45 -12.47 11.89 -10.81
C ASN A 45 -11.79 12.94 -9.94
N GLU A 46 -12.57 13.83 -9.33
CA GLU A 46 -12.11 14.86 -8.39
C GLU A 46 -11.25 14.30 -7.24
N ASN A 47 -11.25 12.98 -7.06
CA ASN A 47 -10.59 12.25 -5.97
C ASN A 47 -9.28 11.53 -6.40
N SER A 48 -8.75 11.78 -7.60
CA SER A 48 -7.45 11.22 -8.00
C SER A 48 -6.31 11.95 -7.27
N LEU A 49 -5.85 11.35 -6.16
CA LEU A 49 -4.82 11.93 -5.29
C LEU A 49 -3.59 11.01 -5.25
N SER A 50 -2.41 11.63 -5.27
CA SER A 50 -1.15 10.94 -4.92
C SER A 50 -0.57 11.54 -3.66
N PHE A 51 0.15 10.73 -2.89
CA PHE A 51 0.69 11.11 -1.59
C PHE A 51 2.19 10.83 -1.54
N ILE A 52 2.94 11.77 -0.97
CA ILE A 52 4.34 11.58 -0.60
C ILE A 52 4.44 11.86 0.90
N ALA A 53 4.95 10.89 1.66
CA ALA A 53 5.15 11.00 3.09
C ALA A 53 6.65 11.01 3.42
N LEU A 54 7.09 11.93 4.27
CA LEU A 54 8.50 12.20 4.54
C LEU A 54 8.74 12.48 6.03
N CYS A 55 9.95 12.22 6.50
CA CYS A 55 10.40 12.49 7.86
C CYS A 55 9.62 11.68 8.91
N PRO A 56 10.05 10.46 9.24
CA PRO A 56 9.37 9.62 10.22
C PRO A 56 9.40 10.26 11.62
N LEU A 57 8.24 10.39 12.25
CA LEU A 57 8.06 10.84 13.62
C LEU A 57 7.99 9.69 14.62
N ALA A 58 7.26 8.65 14.23
CA ALA A 58 7.02 7.48 15.07
C ALA A 58 6.74 6.27 14.19
N SER A 59 6.91 5.09 14.73
CA SER A 59 6.59 3.85 14.03
C SER A 59 6.11 2.77 14.98
N ILE A 60 5.30 1.85 14.45
CA ILE A 60 4.87 0.63 15.12
C ILE A 60 5.00 -0.54 14.16
N GLY A 61 5.68 -1.58 14.58
CA GLY A 61 5.86 -2.80 13.80
C GLY A 61 5.68 -4.05 14.63
N VAL A 62 5.33 -5.15 13.98
CA VAL A 62 5.28 -6.48 14.62
C VAL A 62 6.16 -7.41 13.82
N ASN A 63 7.05 -8.09 14.51
CA ASN A 63 7.92 -9.12 13.97
C ASN A 63 8.03 -10.28 14.95
N ARG A 64 7.80 -11.51 14.50
CA ARG A 64 7.93 -12.73 15.33
C ARG A 64 7.20 -12.61 16.67
N ASN A 65 5.94 -12.19 16.65
CA ASN A 65 5.09 -11.98 17.83
C ASN A 65 5.57 -10.90 18.82
N ILE A 66 6.49 -10.03 18.43
CA ILE A 66 6.92 -8.89 19.23
C ILE A 66 6.50 -7.62 18.50
N CYS A 67 5.71 -6.80 19.18
CA CYS A 67 5.40 -5.45 18.74
C CYS A 67 6.50 -4.51 19.26
N THR A 68 7.06 -3.71 18.38
CA THR A 68 7.99 -2.63 18.73
C THR A 68 7.40 -1.30 18.30
N ALA A 69 7.20 -0.38 19.24
CA ALA A 69 6.77 0.98 18.99
C ALA A 69 7.92 1.95 19.27
N THR A 70 8.19 2.85 18.32
CA THR A 70 9.19 3.92 18.48
C THR A 70 8.47 5.26 18.46
N TYR A 71 8.77 6.12 19.43
CA TYR A 71 8.11 7.40 19.65
C TYR A 71 8.99 8.59 19.24
N PRO A 72 8.41 9.80 19.10
CA PRO A 72 9.14 10.99 18.62
C PRO A 72 10.32 11.41 19.48
N ASP A 73 10.32 11.06 20.76
CA ASP A 73 11.41 11.33 21.71
C ASP A 73 12.51 10.25 21.70
N GLY A 74 12.42 9.28 20.76
CA GLY A 74 13.35 8.16 20.68
C GLY A 74 13.05 7.02 21.64
N HIS A 75 12.05 7.16 22.51
CA HIS A 75 11.61 6.07 23.38
C HIS A 75 11.09 4.89 22.58
N LYS A 76 11.42 3.66 22.99
CA LYS A 76 10.93 2.42 22.40
C LYS A 76 10.18 1.60 23.44
N GLU A 77 9.07 1.05 23.01
CA GLU A 77 8.31 0.08 23.81
C GLU A 77 8.25 -1.25 23.05
N GLU A 78 8.47 -2.34 23.76
CA GLU A 78 8.32 -3.69 23.22
C GLU A 78 7.23 -4.43 23.99
N GLN A 79 6.33 -5.08 23.24
CA GLN A 79 5.20 -5.83 23.78
C GLN A 79 5.05 -7.15 23.04
N ALA A 80 5.01 -8.25 23.79
CA ALA A 80 4.67 -9.55 23.18
C ALA A 80 3.19 -9.58 22.76
N ILE A 81 2.92 -10.06 21.54
CA ILE A 81 1.57 -10.25 21.03
C ILE A 81 1.01 -11.55 21.59
N ASN A 82 -0.16 -11.45 22.20
CA ASN A 82 -0.93 -12.56 22.79
C ASN A 82 -2.42 -12.18 22.85
N ASP A 83 -3.25 -13.01 23.46
CA ASP A 83 -4.72 -12.79 23.55
C ASP A 83 -5.07 -11.51 24.33
N GLU A 84 -4.28 -11.09 25.30
CA GLU A 84 -4.47 -9.86 26.05
C GLU A 84 -4.04 -8.64 25.23
N PHE A 85 -2.90 -8.74 24.53
CA PHE A 85 -2.28 -7.70 23.71
C PHE A 85 -2.31 -8.12 22.23
N SER A 86 -3.50 -8.11 21.62
CA SER A 86 -3.64 -8.38 20.18
C SER A 86 -3.08 -7.23 19.34
N VAL A 87 -2.79 -7.50 18.07
CA VAL A 87 -2.21 -6.49 17.14
C VAL A 87 -3.12 -5.26 17.03
N GLU A 88 -4.43 -5.44 16.98
CA GLU A 88 -5.39 -4.32 16.91
C GLU A 88 -5.33 -3.45 18.16
N LYS A 89 -5.24 -4.08 19.34
CA LYS A 89 -5.17 -3.36 20.63
C LYS A 89 -3.88 -2.55 20.73
N VAL A 90 -2.73 -3.13 20.35
CA VAL A 90 -1.45 -2.41 20.45
C VAL A 90 -1.35 -1.28 19.43
N ILE A 91 -1.85 -1.45 18.20
CA ILE A 91 -1.93 -0.37 17.21
C ILE A 91 -2.88 0.73 17.69
N LYS A 92 -4.06 0.38 18.19
CA LYS A 92 -5.02 1.35 18.73
C LYS A 92 -4.41 2.14 19.89
N HIS A 93 -3.76 1.45 20.84
CA HIS A 93 -3.08 2.08 21.96
C HIS A 93 -1.97 3.03 21.51
N PHE A 94 -1.18 2.62 20.49
CA PHE A 94 -0.17 3.47 19.88
C PHE A 94 -0.80 4.75 19.28
N MET A 95 -1.88 4.61 18.51
CA MET A 95 -2.57 5.75 17.89
C MET A 95 -3.16 6.72 18.91
N GLU A 96 -3.71 6.23 20.04
CA GLU A 96 -4.28 7.04 21.11
C GLU A 96 -3.26 7.95 21.81
N LYS A 97 -1.95 7.66 21.67
CA LYS A 97 -0.88 8.52 22.19
C LYS A 97 -0.67 9.79 21.37
N PHE A 98 -1.23 9.86 20.15
CA PHE A 98 -1.08 11.00 19.25
C PHE A 98 -2.37 11.80 19.15
N LYS A 99 -2.29 13.09 19.45
CA LYS A 99 -3.37 14.03 19.25
C LYS A 99 -3.01 14.99 18.14
N VAL A 100 -3.70 14.91 17.01
CA VAL A 100 -3.47 15.79 15.85
C VAL A 100 -4.65 16.72 15.67
N THR A 101 -4.38 18.02 15.58
CA THR A 101 -5.39 19.10 15.44
C THR A 101 -5.00 20.02 14.29
N GLY A 102 -5.95 20.78 13.75
CA GLY A 102 -5.69 21.74 12.66
C GLY A 102 -6.38 21.36 11.36
N ASN A 103 -5.88 21.89 10.24
CA ASN A 103 -6.41 21.66 8.91
C ASN A 103 -5.76 20.41 8.28
N ASP A 104 -6.46 19.78 7.32
CA ASP A 104 -5.95 18.64 6.55
C ASP A 104 -5.47 17.44 7.41
N THR A 105 -5.99 17.30 8.64
CA THR A 105 -5.66 16.19 9.55
C THR A 105 -5.98 14.81 8.97
N LYS A 106 -6.87 14.73 7.97
CA LYS A 106 -7.28 13.47 7.33
C LYS A 106 -6.14 12.72 6.66
N VAL A 107 -5.07 13.42 6.27
CA VAL A 107 -3.89 12.81 5.64
C VAL A 107 -2.79 12.51 6.66
N CYS A 108 -2.92 12.96 7.91
CA CYS A 108 -1.97 12.70 8.97
C CYS A 108 -2.32 11.37 9.65
N GLY A 109 -1.82 10.28 9.11
CA GLY A 109 -2.08 8.93 9.59
C GLY A 109 -0.86 8.03 9.52
N LEU A 110 -1.08 6.75 9.70
CA LEU A 110 -0.05 5.73 9.60
C LEU A 110 0.05 5.23 8.15
N TYR A 111 1.26 5.22 7.63
CA TYR A 111 1.59 4.74 6.29
C TYR A 111 2.48 3.51 6.41
N GLY A 112 2.13 2.43 5.75
CA GLY A 112 2.91 1.20 5.88
C GLY A 112 2.26 0.01 5.19
N TYR A 113 2.60 -1.18 5.68
CA TYR A 113 2.13 -2.43 5.10
C TYR A 113 1.85 -3.48 6.17
N THR A 114 1.07 -4.46 5.78
CA THR A 114 0.86 -5.73 6.48
C THR A 114 1.14 -6.86 5.50
N THR A 115 2.00 -7.82 5.87
CA THR A 115 2.30 -8.98 5.03
C THR A 115 1.16 -9.97 5.02
N PHE A 116 1.16 -10.88 4.04
CA PHE A 116 0.20 -11.99 4.03
C PHE A 116 0.29 -12.86 5.30
N ASN A 117 1.50 -13.14 5.77
CA ASN A 117 1.71 -13.99 6.96
C ASN A 117 1.19 -13.36 8.27
N ALA A 118 0.96 -12.05 8.29
CA ALA A 118 0.37 -11.40 9.45
C ALA A 118 -1.09 -11.83 9.72
N VAL A 119 -1.74 -12.54 8.80
CA VAL A 119 -3.08 -13.12 9.00
C VAL A 119 -3.14 -14.01 10.25
N LYS A 120 -2.02 -14.63 10.65
CA LYS A 120 -1.90 -15.40 11.89
C LYS A 120 -2.22 -14.62 13.18
N TYR A 121 -2.16 -13.28 13.13
CA TYR A 121 -2.51 -12.40 14.24
C TYR A 121 -4.00 -12.08 14.33
N PHE A 122 -4.74 -12.34 13.26
CA PHE A 122 -6.15 -11.97 13.12
C PHE A 122 -7.07 -13.17 13.01
N GLU A 123 -6.55 -14.31 12.57
CA GLU A 123 -7.32 -15.55 12.39
C GLU A 123 -6.63 -16.72 13.09
N PRO A 124 -7.42 -17.69 13.65
CA PRO A 124 -6.88 -18.85 14.35
C PRO A 124 -6.31 -19.90 13.38
N ILE A 125 -5.33 -19.50 12.59
CA ILE A 125 -4.65 -20.37 11.62
C ILE A 125 -3.18 -20.52 11.97
N CYS A 126 -2.64 -21.71 11.69
CA CYS A 126 -1.21 -21.99 11.86
C CYS A 126 -0.51 -21.86 10.52
N ILE A 127 0.35 -20.86 10.38
CA ILE A 127 1.21 -20.70 9.21
C ILE A 127 2.55 -21.36 9.51
N LYS A 128 3.00 -22.23 8.60
CA LYS A 128 4.37 -22.74 8.64
C LYS A 128 5.31 -21.62 8.22
N GLU A 129 6.01 -21.05 9.18
CA GLU A 129 7.03 -20.03 8.90
C GLU A 129 8.25 -20.71 8.30
N SER A 130 8.62 -20.33 7.08
CA SER A 130 9.95 -20.58 6.58
C SER A 130 10.84 -19.45 7.09
N HIS A 131 11.81 -19.76 7.92
CA HIS A 131 12.84 -18.81 8.30
C HIS A 131 13.75 -18.56 7.09
N ASP A 132 13.48 -17.52 6.35
CA ASP A 132 14.38 -16.99 5.34
C ASP A 132 15.24 -15.93 6.05
N GLU A 133 16.49 -16.28 6.35
CA GLU A 133 17.45 -15.37 6.99
C GLU A 133 17.73 -14.11 6.16
N GLN A 134 17.40 -14.15 4.86
CA GLN A 134 17.57 -13.02 3.94
C GLN A 134 16.36 -12.07 3.95
N ASN A 135 15.25 -12.45 4.58
CA ASN A 135 14.04 -11.63 4.67
C ASN A 135 13.66 -11.39 6.14
N ASP A 136 14.20 -10.35 6.70
CA ASP A 136 13.95 -9.88 8.08
C ASP A 136 12.90 -8.76 8.17
N ALA A 137 12.21 -8.46 7.07
CA ALA A 137 11.14 -7.47 7.06
C ALA A 137 10.04 -7.86 8.07
N PRO A 138 9.57 -6.92 8.91
CA PRO A 138 8.51 -7.17 9.88
C PRO A 138 7.23 -7.70 9.23
N ASP A 139 6.43 -8.48 9.97
CA ASP A 139 5.11 -8.94 9.53
C ASP A 139 4.17 -7.77 9.23
N LEU A 140 4.32 -6.66 9.96
CA LEU A 140 3.70 -5.38 9.65
C LEU A 140 4.60 -4.23 10.14
N LEU A 141 4.54 -3.10 9.43
CA LEU A 141 5.21 -1.87 9.81
C LEU A 141 4.41 -0.66 9.35
N TYR A 142 4.09 0.22 10.28
CA TYR A 142 3.41 1.49 10.04
C TYR A 142 4.21 2.64 10.61
N VAL A 143 4.31 3.73 9.85
CA VAL A 143 5.09 4.92 10.17
C VAL A 143 4.19 6.15 10.16
N LEU A 144 4.32 6.99 11.16
CA LEU A 144 3.74 8.34 11.21
C LEU A 144 4.80 9.31 10.69
N PHE A 145 4.46 10.10 9.66
CA PHE A 145 5.37 11.03 9.02
C PHE A 145 5.03 12.49 9.37
N LYS A 146 6.07 13.34 9.43
CA LYS A 146 5.94 14.78 9.70
C LYS A 146 5.33 15.55 8.53
N TYR A 147 5.77 15.24 7.31
CA TYR A 147 5.32 15.92 6.11
C TYR A 147 4.52 14.99 5.22
N ILE A 148 3.38 15.48 4.75
CA ILE A 148 2.58 14.83 3.72
C ILE A 148 2.36 15.81 2.57
N ILE A 149 2.80 15.43 1.37
CA ILE A 149 2.54 16.16 0.14
C ILE A 149 1.41 15.45 -0.57
N VAL A 150 0.30 16.16 -0.79
CA VAL A 150 -0.86 15.65 -1.51
C VAL A 150 -0.88 16.29 -2.89
N PHE A 151 -0.79 15.46 -3.93
CA PHE A 151 -0.94 15.89 -5.32
C PHE A 151 -2.38 15.62 -5.79
N ASN A 152 -3.12 16.66 -6.11
CA ASN A 152 -4.44 16.54 -6.72
C ASN A 152 -4.29 16.59 -8.24
N HIS A 153 -4.48 15.46 -8.90
CA HIS A 153 -4.30 15.34 -10.36
C HIS A 153 -5.35 16.11 -11.16
N PHE A 154 -6.57 16.22 -10.62
CA PHE A 154 -7.65 16.95 -11.29
C PHE A 154 -7.43 18.46 -11.28
N LYS A 155 -6.97 19.00 -10.14
CA LYS A 155 -6.75 20.45 -9.98
C LYS A 155 -5.35 20.91 -10.33
N ASN A 156 -4.40 19.99 -10.55
CA ASN A 156 -2.98 20.27 -10.64
C ASN A 156 -2.49 21.13 -9.46
N GLU A 157 -2.92 20.75 -8.26
CA GLU A 157 -2.63 21.45 -7.00
C GLU A 157 -1.83 20.54 -6.07
N LEU A 158 -0.83 21.09 -5.40
CA LEU A 158 -0.14 20.46 -4.29
C LEU A 158 -0.65 21.04 -2.98
N THR A 159 -0.94 20.18 -2.01
CA THR A 159 -1.13 20.58 -0.61
C THR A 159 0.03 20.01 0.20
N LEU A 160 0.86 20.91 0.73
CA LEU A 160 1.95 20.56 1.63
C LEU A 160 1.41 20.61 3.05
N VAL A 161 1.49 19.51 3.79
CA VAL A 161 0.99 19.40 5.17
C VAL A 161 2.17 19.07 6.09
N GLU A 162 2.30 19.79 7.19
CA GLU A 162 3.30 19.56 8.22
C GLU A 162 2.64 19.37 9.59
N MET A 163 3.08 18.36 10.32
CA MET A 163 2.73 18.14 11.72
C MET A 163 3.78 18.80 12.62
N LEU A 164 3.37 19.86 13.33
CA LEU A 164 4.23 20.61 14.25
C LEU A 164 3.98 20.19 15.69
N GLY A 165 5.05 19.84 16.40
CA GLY A 165 5.06 19.69 17.85
C GLY A 165 4.95 21.03 18.56
N GLU A 166 4.81 21.00 19.89
CA GLU A 166 4.81 22.21 20.72
C GLU A 166 6.14 22.97 20.56
N ASN A 167 6.05 24.27 20.32
CA ASN A 167 7.20 25.18 20.15
C ASN A 167 8.09 24.92 18.92
N GLU A 168 7.64 24.11 17.94
CA GLU A 168 8.32 23.96 16.66
C GLU A 168 7.94 25.09 15.69
N ASN A 169 8.91 25.56 14.92
CA ASN A 169 8.67 26.46 13.80
C ASN A 169 8.42 25.64 12.54
N SER A 170 7.56 26.16 11.66
CA SER A 170 7.29 25.51 10.39
C SER A 170 8.49 25.56 9.43
N THR A 171 8.71 24.45 8.75
CA THR A 171 9.71 24.28 7.70
C THR A 171 9.10 24.02 6.33
N LEU A 172 7.79 24.32 6.14
CA LEU A 172 7.11 24.16 4.84
C LEU A 172 7.75 24.98 3.72
N ASN A 173 8.33 26.14 4.00
CA ASN A 173 9.01 26.94 2.99
C ASN A 173 10.31 26.25 2.50
N GLU A 174 11.00 25.54 3.37
CA GLU A 174 12.18 24.74 3.01
C GLU A 174 11.79 23.54 2.14
N LEU A 175 10.70 22.86 2.51
CA LEU A 175 10.14 21.76 1.72
C LEU A 175 9.69 22.24 0.34
N GLU A 176 8.99 23.37 0.25
CA GLU A 176 8.59 23.98 -1.01
C GLU A 176 9.81 24.34 -1.87
N ALA A 177 10.84 24.98 -1.29
CA ALA A 177 12.09 25.30 -2.01
C ALA A 177 12.78 24.03 -2.55
N ALA A 178 12.73 22.90 -1.81
CA ALA A 178 13.25 21.62 -2.29
C ALA A 178 12.43 21.08 -3.48
N ILE A 179 11.11 21.23 -3.45
CA ILE A 179 10.21 20.82 -4.54
C ILE A 179 10.43 21.69 -5.78
N GLU A 180 10.63 22.99 -5.60
CA GLU A 180 10.92 23.95 -6.71
C GLU A 180 12.32 23.81 -7.29
N ASN A 181 13.24 23.15 -6.57
CA ASN A 181 14.59 22.94 -7.08
C ASN A 181 14.53 22.08 -8.35
N ARG A 182 15.24 22.54 -9.40
CA ARG A 182 15.29 21.81 -10.68
C ARG A 182 16.26 20.63 -10.67
N ASN A 183 17.14 20.56 -9.71
CA ASN A 183 18.16 19.51 -9.58
C ASN A 183 17.65 18.38 -8.70
N PHE A 184 17.88 17.15 -9.11
CA PHE A 184 17.71 15.95 -8.31
C PHE A 184 18.84 14.96 -8.64
N SER A 185 19.18 14.15 -7.66
CA SER A 185 20.20 13.11 -7.82
C SER A 185 19.68 11.97 -8.70
N SER A 186 20.49 11.56 -9.67
CA SER A 186 20.22 10.39 -10.51
C SER A 186 21.31 9.37 -10.29
N TYR A 187 20.93 8.17 -9.87
CA TYR A 187 21.86 7.07 -9.61
C TYR A 187 21.78 6.02 -10.73
N ASN A 188 22.87 5.32 -10.95
CA ASN A 188 22.90 4.24 -11.92
C ASN A 188 22.13 3.02 -11.44
N PHE A 189 21.73 2.16 -12.36
CA PHE A 189 21.13 0.85 -12.11
C PHE A 189 21.72 -0.15 -13.07
N SER A 190 22.10 -1.34 -12.57
CA SER A 190 22.58 -2.45 -13.39
C SER A 190 22.25 -3.79 -12.74
N LEU A 191 21.99 -4.79 -13.56
CA LEU A 191 21.86 -6.16 -13.10
C LEU A 191 23.25 -6.71 -12.83
N THR A 192 23.44 -7.41 -11.71
CA THR A 192 24.76 -7.95 -11.29
C THR A 192 24.90 -9.45 -11.48
N ALA A 193 23.78 -10.16 -11.62
CA ALA A 193 23.77 -11.60 -11.89
C ALA A 193 22.46 -11.96 -12.63
N PRO A 194 22.37 -13.16 -13.22
CA PRO A 194 21.12 -13.68 -13.78
C PRO A 194 20.02 -13.82 -12.72
N GLU A 195 18.77 -13.69 -13.16
CA GLU A 195 17.58 -14.00 -12.36
C GLU A 195 17.56 -15.49 -11.99
N TYR A 196 17.10 -15.78 -10.78
CA TYR A 196 16.82 -17.14 -10.34
C TYR A 196 15.52 -17.19 -9.53
N SER A 197 15.04 -18.39 -9.25
CA SER A 197 13.79 -18.62 -8.56
C SER A 197 13.98 -19.59 -7.39
N THR A 198 13.13 -19.46 -6.36
CA THR A 198 13.18 -20.32 -5.17
C THR A 198 12.76 -21.77 -5.44
N ILE A 199 11.99 -22.00 -6.50
CA ILE A 199 11.56 -23.33 -6.96
C ILE A 199 11.68 -23.41 -8.48
N THR A 200 11.89 -24.59 -9.00
CA THR A 200 11.96 -24.84 -10.45
C THR A 200 10.58 -24.76 -11.11
N ASP A 201 10.55 -24.67 -12.44
CA ASP A 201 9.31 -24.69 -13.22
C ASP A 201 8.52 -25.99 -12.99
N GLU A 202 9.21 -27.12 -12.94
CA GLU A 202 8.55 -28.42 -12.75
C GLU A 202 7.97 -28.58 -11.35
N GLU A 203 8.66 -28.11 -10.31
CA GLU A 203 8.11 -28.06 -8.94
C GLU A 203 6.88 -27.16 -8.87
N HIS A 204 6.93 -25.98 -9.50
CA HIS A 204 5.77 -25.08 -9.52
C HIS A 204 4.58 -25.70 -10.25
N LYS A 205 4.79 -26.32 -11.42
CA LYS A 205 3.75 -27.05 -12.14
C LYS A 205 3.17 -28.23 -11.32
N ALA A 206 4.02 -28.94 -10.57
CA ALA A 206 3.56 -30.00 -9.67
C ALA A 206 2.66 -29.44 -8.54
N ASN A 207 3.05 -28.33 -7.95
CA ASN A 207 2.23 -27.63 -6.95
C ASN A 207 0.88 -27.18 -7.53
N ILE A 208 0.85 -26.67 -8.78
CA ILE A 208 -0.40 -26.29 -9.46
C ILE A 208 -1.31 -27.52 -9.63
N ARG A 209 -0.80 -28.66 -10.10
CA ARG A 209 -1.58 -29.90 -10.25
C ARG A 209 -2.17 -30.35 -8.91
N LYS A 210 -1.39 -30.27 -7.84
CA LYS A 210 -1.86 -30.57 -6.48
C LYS A 210 -2.95 -29.57 -6.04
N GLY A 211 -2.77 -28.28 -6.28
CA GLY A 211 -3.78 -27.24 -5.99
C GLY A 211 -5.10 -27.50 -6.71
N ILE A 212 -5.06 -27.82 -8.02
CA ILE A 212 -6.24 -28.19 -8.80
C ILE A 212 -6.97 -29.39 -8.17
N SER A 213 -6.23 -30.41 -7.69
CA SER A 213 -6.85 -31.56 -7.05
C SER A 213 -7.58 -31.22 -5.75
N HIS A 214 -7.07 -30.24 -4.97
CA HIS A 214 -7.75 -29.74 -3.77
C HIS A 214 -9.04 -28.98 -4.12
N CYS A 215 -9.01 -28.12 -5.15
CA CYS A 215 -10.21 -27.43 -5.62
C CYS A 215 -11.27 -28.43 -6.12
N MET A 216 -10.87 -29.45 -6.88
CA MET A 216 -11.80 -30.47 -7.42
C MET A 216 -12.45 -31.33 -6.32
N ARG A 217 -11.77 -31.52 -5.19
CA ARG A 217 -12.35 -32.22 -4.03
C ARG A 217 -13.24 -31.32 -3.14
N GLY A 218 -13.23 -30.01 -3.39
CA GLY A 218 -13.97 -29.06 -2.56
C GLY A 218 -13.27 -28.70 -1.24
N ASP A 219 -11.96 -28.98 -1.12
CA ASP A 219 -11.18 -28.61 0.07
C ASP A 219 -11.05 -27.08 0.20
N VAL A 220 -11.03 -26.39 -0.93
CA VAL A 220 -10.94 -24.92 -1.07
C VAL A 220 -11.77 -24.44 -2.25
N PHE A 221 -12.31 -23.24 -2.18
CA PHE A 221 -12.97 -22.58 -3.33
C PHE A 221 -11.98 -22.00 -4.32
N GLN A 222 -10.90 -21.42 -3.79
CA GLN A 222 -9.83 -20.81 -4.56
C GLN A 222 -8.50 -21.04 -3.83
N ILE A 223 -7.41 -21.19 -4.58
CA ILE A 223 -6.05 -21.26 -4.05
C ILE A 223 -5.11 -20.43 -4.91
N VAL A 224 -4.29 -19.61 -4.27
CA VAL A 224 -3.25 -18.82 -4.93
C VAL A 224 -1.89 -19.43 -4.60
N LEU A 225 -1.20 -19.89 -5.62
CA LEU A 225 0.15 -20.45 -5.50
C LEU A 225 1.18 -19.41 -5.93
N SER A 226 2.12 -19.11 -5.06
CA SER A 226 3.16 -18.12 -5.31
C SER A 226 4.50 -18.76 -5.63
N ARG A 227 5.33 -18.02 -6.39
CA ARG A 227 6.71 -18.32 -6.70
C ARG A 227 7.53 -17.04 -6.60
N ARG A 228 8.68 -17.11 -5.94
CA ARG A 228 9.57 -15.97 -5.81
C ARG A 228 10.63 -16.00 -6.90
N PHE A 229 10.78 -14.90 -7.62
CA PHE A 229 11.89 -14.64 -8.51
C PHE A 229 12.84 -13.64 -7.85
N ILE A 230 14.13 -13.86 -8.00
CA ILE A 230 15.17 -13.07 -7.37
C ILE A 230 16.12 -12.57 -8.44
N GLN A 231 16.24 -11.23 -8.54
CA GLN A 231 17.11 -10.56 -9.50
C GLN A 231 18.16 -9.74 -8.75
N PRO A 232 19.42 -10.18 -8.67
CA PRO A 232 20.49 -9.37 -8.12
C PRO A 232 20.75 -8.13 -8.97
N PHE A 233 20.88 -6.98 -8.31
CA PHE A 233 21.14 -5.70 -8.97
C PHE A 233 22.02 -4.80 -8.10
N ALA A 234 22.55 -3.74 -8.68
CA ALA A 234 23.25 -2.65 -7.99
C ALA A 234 22.68 -1.31 -8.44
N GLY A 235 22.61 -0.36 -7.50
CA GLY A 235 22.17 1.01 -7.77
C GLY A 235 20.74 1.30 -7.36
N ASP A 236 20.06 2.15 -8.15
CA ASP A 236 18.79 2.78 -7.80
C ASP A 236 17.58 1.91 -8.14
N ASP A 237 17.00 1.26 -7.15
CA ASP A 237 15.78 0.46 -7.25
C ASP A 237 14.52 1.29 -7.62
N PHE A 238 14.53 2.59 -7.36
CA PHE A 238 13.44 3.47 -7.82
C PHE A 238 13.31 3.51 -9.35
N LYS A 239 14.40 3.22 -10.08
CA LYS A 239 14.32 3.03 -11.54
C LYS A 239 13.47 1.82 -11.92
N VAL A 240 13.53 0.75 -11.12
CA VAL A 240 12.69 -0.44 -11.32
C VAL A 240 11.22 -0.10 -11.08
N TYR A 241 10.91 0.63 -9.99
CA TYR A 241 9.55 1.12 -9.75
C TYR A 241 9.03 1.98 -10.92
N ARG A 242 9.84 2.92 -11.44
CA ARG A 242 9.46 3.76 -12.58
C ARG A 242 9.21 2.94 -13.85
N ALA A 243 10.00 1.90 -14.09
CA ALA A 243 9.76 0.98 -15.19
C ALA A 243 8.47 0.17 -14.99
N LEU A 244 8.25 -0.39 -13.79
CA LEU A 244 7.01 -1.08 -13.44
C LEU A 244 5.78 -0.21 -13.68
N ARG A 245 5.83 1.05 -13.24
CA ARG A 245 4.77 2.04 -13.43
C ARG A 245 4.39 2.25 -14.91
N SER A 246 5.37 2.19 -15.81
CA SER A 246 5.12 2.36 -17.25
C SER A 246 4.64 1.09 -17.93
N VAL A 247 5.04 -0.08 -17.46
CA VAL A 247 4.67 -1.38 -18.04
C VAL A 247 3.31 -1.84 -17.51
N ASN A 248 3.02 -1.58 -16.25
CA ASN A 248 1.78 -1.99 -15.57
C ASN A 248 1.15 -0.81 -14.82
N PRO A 249 0.57 0.17 -15.53
CA PRO A 249 -0.15 1.27 -14.89
C PRO A 249 -1.42 0.71 -14.22
N SER A 250 -1.56 1.00 -12.93
CA SER A 250 -2.69 0.52 -12.12
C SER A 250 -3.18 1.65 -11.20
N PRO A 251 -4.43 1.60 -10.72
CA PRO A 251 -4.99 2.63 -9.84
C PRO A 251 -4.18 2.85 -8.56
N TYR A 252 -3.48 1.82 -8.09
CA TYR A 252 -2.68 1.88 -6.86
C TYR A 252 -1.22 1.51 -7.16
N LEU A 253 -0.39 2.54 -7.25
CA LEU A 253 1.05 2.41 -7.37
C LEU A 253 1.68 2.89 -6.06
N PHE A 254 2.67 2.16 -5.56
CA PHE A 254 3.30 2.52 -4.30
C PHE A 254 4.79 2.19 -4.31
N TYR A 255 5.54 3.02 -3.59
CA TYR A 255 6.95 2.82 -3.28
C TYR A 255 7.21 3.30 -1.86
N PHE A 256 7.57 2.37 -0.98
CA PHE A 256 7.95 2.64 0.40
C PHE A 256 9.45 2.40 0.58
N ASP A 257 10.15 3.40 1.06
CA ASP A 257 11.54 3.29 1.53
C ASP A 257 11.55 3.27 3.05
N PHE A 258 11.90 2.12 3.63
CA PHE A 258 12.04 1.93 5.08
C PHE A 258 13.50 2.01 5.54
N GLY A 259 14.41 2.51 4.69
CA GLY A 259 15.85 2.64 4.95
C GLY A 259 16.61 1.36 4.61
N GLY A 260 16.43 0.28 5.37
CA GLY A 260 17.11 -1.00 5.13
C GLY A 260 16.57 -1.81 3.97
N TYR A 261 15.32 -1.62 3.61
CA TYR A 261 14.64 -2.32 2.50
C TYR A 261 13.55 -1.44 1.89
N ARG A 262 13.05 -1.83 0.71
CA ARG A 262 11.99 -1.15 -0.01
C ARG A 262 10.89 -2.12 -0.38
N ILE A 263 9.67 -1.61 -0.39
CA ILE A 263 8.50 -2.34 -0.89
C ILE A 263 7.83 -1.46 -1.94
N PHE A 264 7.68 -1.97 -3.15
CA PHE A 264 6.99 -1.26 -4.20
C PHE A 264 6.18 -2.20 -5.07
N GLY A 265 5.15 -1.65 -5.70
CA GLY A 265 4.25 -2.45 -6.50
C GLY A 265 3.24 -1.64 -7.29
N SER A 266 2.46 -2.38 -8.05
CA SER A 266 1.34 -1.90 -8.85
C SER A 266 0.17 -2.85 -8.62
N SER A 267 -0.96 -2.33 -8.10
CA SER A 267 -2.16 -3.11 -7.80
C SER A 267 -3.40 -2.52 -8.45
N PRO A 268 -4.23 -3.34 -9.10
CA PRO A 268 -5.51 -2.91 -9.64
C PRO A 268 -6.59 -2.84 -8.56
N GLU A 269 -6.41 -3.47 -7.42
CA GLU A 269 -7.47 -3.81 -6.46
C GLU A 269 -7.39 -2.99 -5.18
N THR A 270 -8.55 -2.52 -4.72
CA THR A 270 -8.74 -1.94 -3.39
C THR A 270 -8.94 -3.06 -2.38
N HIS A 271 -8.06 -3.16 -1.38
CA HIS A 271 -8.24 -4.13 -0.31
C HIS A 271 -9.50 -3.80 0.52
N CYS A 272 -9.52 -2.63 1.11
CA CYS A 272 -10.67 -2.07 1.83
C CYS A 272 -10.51 -0.56 1.91
N LYS A 273 -11.60 0.19 1.65
CA LYS A 273 -11.66 1.63 1.84
C LYS A 273 -12.68 1.95 2.93
N ILE A 274 -12.29 2.78 3.90
CA ILE A 274 -13.22 3.30 4.91
C ILE A 274 -13.27 4.82 4.77
N GLU A 275 -14.45 5.36 4.53
CA GLU A 275 -14.67 6.79 4.38
C GLU A 275 -15.98 7.20 5.05
N ASN A 276 -15.94 8.21 5.92
CA ASN A 276 -17.11 8.72 6.66
C ASN A 276 -17.90 7.63 7.41
N GLY A 277 -17.20 6.63 7.96
CA GLY A 277 -17.81 5.51 8.69
C GLY A 277 -18.43 4.41 7.82
N ILE A 278 -18.22 4.47 6.50
CA ILE A 278 -18.68 3.45 5.56
C ILE A 278 -17.47 2.69 5.02
N ALA A 279 -17.50 1.36 5.10
CA ALA A 279 -16.49 0.48 4.53
C ALA A 279 -16.89 0.02 3.12
N TYR A 280 -15.92 0.02 2.21
CA TYR A 280 -16.08 -0.38 0.82
C TYR A 280 -15.06 -1.47 0.50
N ILE A 281 -15.53 -2.54 -0.16
CA ILE A 281 -14.70 -3.56 -0.80
C ILE A 281 -15.22 -3.69 -2.24
N ASP A 282 -14.30 -3.58 -3.21
CA ASP A 282 -14.61 -3.66 -4.65
C ASP A 282 -13.98 -4.94 -5.22
N PRO A 283 -14.65 -6.11 -5.14
CA PRO A 283 -14.10 -7.35 -5.69
C PRO A 283 -13.92 -7.25 -7.20
N ILE A 284 -12.76 -7.68 -7.70
CA ILE A 284 -12.44 -7.72 -9.12
C ILE A 284 -12.26 -9.19 -9.53
N ALA A 285 -12.99 -9.61 -10.55
CA ALA A 285 -12.83 -10.91 -11.21
C ALA A 285 -12.85 -10.72 -12.72
N GLY A 286 -12.28 -11.67 -13.45
CA GLY A 286 -12.25 -11.66 -14.87
C GLY A 286 -11.45 -10.53 -15.51
N THR A 287 -10.62 -10.86 -16.49
CA THR A 287 -9.86 -9.86 -17.24
C THR A 287 -9.87 -10.20 -18.73
N THR A 288 -9.94 -9.16 -19.56
CA THR A 288 -9.74 -9.29 -20.99
C THR A 288 -8.72 -8.28 -21.49
N ARG A 289 -8.03 -8.62 -22.57
CA ARG A 289 -7.00 -7.75 -23.14
C ARG A 289 -7.67 -6.61 -23.91
N ARG A 290 -7.26 -5.37 -23.63
CA ARG A 290 -7.61 -4.23 -24.48
C ARG A 290 -6.85 -4.26 -25.79
N THR A 291 -7.57 -4.02 -26.89
CA THR A 291 -7.01 -3.99 -28.25
C THR A 291 -6.67 -2.58 -28.72
N GLY A 292 -7.24 -1.55 -28.07
CA GLY A 292 -7.19 -0.15 -28.50
C GLY A 292 -8.23 0.20 -29.57
N ASP A 293 -8.99 -0.78 -30.06
CA ASP A 293 -10.13 -0.57 -30.96
C ASP A 293 -11.43 -0.55 -30.12
N VAL A 294 -12.09 0.60 -30.09
CA VAL A 294 -13.29 0.83 -29.27
C VAL A 294 -14.40 -0.18 -29.52
N ARG A 295 -14.60 -0.61 -30.77
CA ARG A 295 -15.63 -1.60 -31.12
C ARG A 295 -15.30 -2.99 -30.59
N LYS A 296 -14.07 -3.43 -30.86
CA LYS A 296 -13.58 -4.73 -30.37
C LYS A 296 -13.52 -4.78 -28.84
N ASP A 297 -13.08 -3.71 -28.20
CA ASP A 297 -13.03 -3.63 -26.73
C ASP A 297 -14.44 -3.72 -26.14
N LYS A 298 -15.44 -3.11 -26.77
CA LYS A 298 -16.85 -3.24 -26.38
C LYS A 298 -17.37 -4.69 -26.53
N GLU A 299 -17.10 -5.34 -27.68
CA GLU A 299 -17.47 -6.74 -27.92
C GLU A 299 -16.81 -7.69 -26.90
N LEU A 300 -15.53 -7.47 -26.58
CA LEU A 300 -14.81 -8.25 -25.59
C LEU A 300 -15.40 -8.04 -24.18
N THR A 301 -15.78 -6.82 -23.84
CA THR A 301 -16.48 -6.51 -22.58
C THR A 301 -17.82 -7.24 -22.50
N GLU A 302 -18.64 -7.16 -23.55
CA GLU A 302 -19.94 -7.87 -23.58
C GLU A 302 -19.79 -9.41 -23.51
N THR A 303 -18.70 -9.94 -24.07
CA THR A 303 -18.38 -11.37 -24.01
C THR A 303 -17.97 -11.75 -22.58
N LEU A 304 -17.10 -10.96 -21.93
CA LEU A 304 -16.67 -11.19 -20.56
C LEU A 304 -17.84 -11.18 -19.58
N LEU A 305 -18.76 -10.23 -19.73
CA LEU A 305 -19.96 -10.11 -18.91
C LEU A 305 -20.93 -11.30 -19.03
N LYS A 306 -20.87 -12.02 -20.14
CA LYS A 306 -21.73 -13.20 -20.42
C LYS A 306 -21.03 -14.53 -20.11
N ASP A 307 -19.73 -14.49 -19.77
CA ASP A 307 -18.97 -15.70 -19.46
C ASP A 307 -19.45 -16.33 -18.14
N PRO A 308 -20.01 -17.56 -18.15
CA PRO A 308 -20.54 -18.17 -16.93
C PRO A 308 -19.47 -18.44 -15.86
N LYS A 309 -18.22 -18.73 -16.27
CA LYS A 309 -17.12 -19.01 -15.36
C LYS A 309 -16.70 -17.72 -14.64
N GLU A 310 -16.48 -16.64 -15.37
CA GLU A 310 -16.07 -15.36 -14.82
C GLU A 310 -17.18 -14.77 -13.91
N ASN A 311 -18.44 -14.94 -14.28
CA ASN A 311 -19.57 -14.56 -13.44
C ASN A 311 -19.65 -15.38 -12.13
N ALA A 312 -19.40 -16.68 -12.19
CA ALA A 312 -19.39 -17.53 -11.00
C ALA A 312 -18.26 -17.14 -10.04
N GLU A 313 -17.08 -16.84 -10.57
CA GLU A 313 -15.94 -16.33 -9.79
C GLU A 313 -16.29 -14.99 -9.15
N HIS A 314 -16.85 -14.05 -9.89
CA HIS A 314 -17.25 -12.76 -9.37
C HIS A 314 -18.28 -12.85 -8.24
N VAL A 315 -19.33 -13.68 -8.40
CA VAL A 315 -20.32 -13.91 -7.35
C VAL A 315 -19.67 -14.49 -6.09
N MET A 316 -18.73 -15.42 -6.23
CA MET A 316 -17.97 -15.98 -5.11
C MET A 316 -17.18 -14.91 -4.35
N LEU A 317 -16.49 -14.00 -5.07
CA LEU A 317 -15.72 -12.92 -4.45
C LEU A 317 -16.63 -11.87 -3.79
N VAL A 318 -17.79 -11.58 -4.37
CA VAL A 318 -18.81 -10.71 -3.74
C VAL A 318 -19.34 -11.30 -2.44
N ASP A 319 -19.60 -12.60 -2.40
CA ASP A 319 -20.05 -13.28 -1.18
C ASP A 319 -18.96 -13.28 -0.10
N LEU A 320 -17.70 -13.48 -0.48
CA LEU A 320 -16.56 -13.36 0.42
C LEU A 320 -16.48 -11.95 1.02
N ALA A 321 -16.53 -10.91 0.20
CA ALA A 321 -16.50 -9.51 0.64
C ALA A 321 -17.68 -9.17 1.58
N ARG A 322 -18.88 -9.70 1.30
CA ARG A 322 -20.05 -9.55 2.19
C ARG A 322 -19.82 -10.20 3.56
N ASN A 323 -19.23 -11.39 3.59
CA ASN A 323 -18.86 -12.07 4.83
C ASN A 323 -17.87 -11.26 5.65
N ASP A 324 -16.79 -10.74 5.02
CA ASP A 324 -15.77 -9.94 5.69
C ASP A 324 -16.36 -8.66 6.28
N LEU A 325 -17.18 -7.95 5.53
CA LEU A 325 -17.89 -6.76 6.02
C LEU A 325 -18.84 -7.10 7.17
N SER A 326 -19.53 -8.26 7.11
CA SER A 326 -20.51 -8.64 8.12
C SER A 326 -19.89 -8.87 9.51
N ARG A 327 -18.62 -9.24 9.57
CA ARG A 327 -17.90 -9.48 10.84
C ARG A 327 -17.59 -8.17 11.58
N ASN A 328 -17.46 -7.05 10.84
CA ASN A 328 -16.95 -5.81 11.38
C ASN A 328 -17.94 -4.62 11.26
N CYS A 329 -18.97 -4.74 10.44
CA CYS A 329 -19.95 -3.69 10.18
C CYS A 329 -21.29 -3.93 10.86
N ARG A 330 -21.92 -2.88 11.42
CA ARG A 330 -23.23 -2.98 12.09
C ARG A 330 -24.39 -3.19 11.13
N GLN A 331 -24.31 -2.62 9.93
CA GLN A 331 -25.27 -2.77 8.85
C GLN A 331 -24.54 -3.05 7.54
N ILE A 332 -25.00 -4.07 6.84
CA ILE A 332 -24.54 -4.35 5.48
C ILE A 332 -25.53 -3.73 4.51
N GLY A 333 -25.05 -2.75 3.74
CA GLY A 333 -25.80 -2.20 2.61
C GLY A 333 -25.91 -3.21 1.45
N ARG A 334 -26.67 -2.87 0.41
CA ARG A 334 -26.68 -3.64 -0.81
C ARG A 334 -25.29 -3.59 -1.47
N ALA A 335 -24.71 -4.76 -1.73
CA ALA A 335 -23.59 -4.86 -2.64
C ALA A 335 -24.09 -4.40 -4.03
N SER A 336 -23.67 -3.23 -4.49
CA SER A 336 -23.85 -2.87 -5.88
C SER A 336 -22.65 -3.43 -6.63
N CYS A 337 -22.85 -4.44 -7.47
CA CYS A 337 -21.90 -4.86 -8.47
C CYS A 337 -21.67 -3.67 -9.41
N ARG A 338 -20.60 -2.89 -9.23
CA ARG A 338 -20.12 -1.96 -10.25
C ARG A 338 -19.03 -2.67 -11.03
N GLU A 339 -19.34 -2.94 -12.30
CA GLU A 339 -18.37 -3.37 -13.28
C GLU A 339 -17.26 -2.33 -13.39
N ARG A 340 -16.03 -2.76 -13.18
CA ARG A 340 -14.85 -2.05 -13.70
C ARG A 340 -14.36 -2.82 -14.91
N VAL A 341 -14.56 -2.25 -16.03
CA VAL A 341 -13.98 -2.70 -17.31
C VAL A 341 -12.61 -2.05 -17.49
#